data_c77acfaf901773c87cd8feab2d728de0
#
_entry.id   c77acfaf901773c87cd8feab2d728de0
#
_cell.length_a   1.000
_cell.length_b   1.000
_cell.length_c   1.000
_cell.angle_alpha   90.00
_cell.angle_beta   90.00
_cell.angle_gamma   90.00
#
_symmetry.space_group_name_H-M   'P 1'
#
loop_
_entity.id
_entity.type
_entity.pdbx_description
1 polymer ?
#
loop_
_entity_poly.entity_id
_entity_poly.type
_entity_poly.pdbx_seq_one_letter_code
_entity_poly.pdbx_strand_id
1 'polypeptide(L)'
;QYVAAVEQARRDHPKLVIKLALEVDYLPGQEEWIRDLAGRHPWDYFIGSVHYISDSWTIDNPAEIAKWKDREPMEVWTAYFERLTMAAESGLFDIIGHADLCKKFAIYPKQDCTLLFTRFLQAAKRQDLAVELNTAGLRKDCREIYPSPRIVHLAAQLGVPVSNVEVDIEA
;
A
#
# COMPACT_ATOMS: atom_id res chain seq x y z
N GLN A 1 5.65 22.02 -7.65
CA GLN A 1 4.34 22.09 -8.33
C GLN A 1 3.22 21.45 -7.49
N TYR A 2 3.33 20.19 -7.03
CA TYR A 2 2.29 19.46 -6.32
C TYR A 2 1.80 20.21 -5.06
N VAL A 3 2.69 20.54 -4.14
CA VAL A 3 2.35 21.28 -2.89
C VAL A 3 1.62 22.59 -3.20
N ALA A 4 2.11 23.35 -4.19
CA ALA A 4 1.46 24.61 -4.60
C ALA A 4 0.04 24.40 -5.15
N ALA A 5 -0.20 23.29 -5.86
CA ALA A 5 -1.53 22.94 -6.35
C ALA A 5 -2.50 22.60 -5.21
N VAL A 6 -2.04 21.82 -4.22
CA VAL A 6 -2.84 21.51 -3.03
C VAL A 6 -3.16 22.77 -2.23
N GLU A 7 -2.18 23.65 -2.03
CA GLU A 7 -2.40 24.93 -1.35
C GLU A 7 -3.35 25.86 -2.12
N GLN A 8 -3.32 25.84 -3.44
CA GLN A 8 -4.30 26.57 -4.25
C GLN A 8 -5.70 25.98 -4.09
N ALA A 9 -5.83 24.64 -4.15
CA ALA A 9 -7.12 23.98 -3.94
C ALA A 9 -7.73 24.29 -2.56
N ARG A 10 -6.91 24.35 -1.51
CA ARG A 10 -7.34 24.78 -0.16
C ARG A 10 -7.92 26.19 -0.17
N ARG A 11 -7.29 27.13 -0.89
CA ARG A 11 -7.78 28.50 -1.02
C ARG A 11 -9.08 28.59 -1.80
N ASP A 12 -9.18 27.82 -2.88
CA ASP A 12 -10.34 27.86 -3.78
C ASP A 12 -11.57 27.15 -3.16
N HIS A 13 -11.33 26.20 -2.25
CA HIS A 13 -12.37 25.39 -1.63
C HIS A 13 -12.30 25.43 -0.08
N PRO A 14 -12.49 26.61 0.56
CA PRO A 14 -12.27 26.77 2.01
C PRO A 14 -13.25 25.97 2.88
N LYS A 15 -14.30 25.41 2.31
CA LYS A 15 -15.25 24.55 3.04
C LYS A 15 -14.84 23.08 3.04
N LEU A 16 -13.82 22.69 2.26
CA LEU A 16 -13.31 21.34 2.20
C LEU A 16 -12.05 21.19 3.06
N VAL A 17 -11.95 20.07 3.75
CA VAL A 17 -10.71 19.68 4.44
C VAL A 17 -9.85 18.95 3.42
N ILE A 18 -8.88 19.66 2.83
CA ILE A 18 -7.96 19.10 1.83
C ILE A 18 -6.65 18.81 2.54
N LYS A 19 -6.24 17.54 2.52
CA LYS A 19 -4.99 17.05 3.13
C LYS A 19 -3.86 17.02 2.11
N LEU A 20 -2.65 17.37 2.55
CA LEU A 20 -1.42 17.26 1.77
C LEU A 20 -0.74 15.94 2.16
N ALA A 21 -0.78 14.97 1.27
CA ALA A 21 -0.22 13.66 1.49
C ALA A 21 0.73 13.25 0.37
N LEU A 22 1.49 12.21 0.60
CA LEU A 22 2.37 11.63 -0.40
C LEU A 22 2.36 10.11 -0.28
N GLU A 23 2.17 9.43 -1.41
CA GLU A 23 2.43 8.00 -1.53
C GLU A 23 3.92 7.78 -1.84
N VAL A 24 4.57 6.94 -1.05
CA VAL A 24 6.00 6.68 -1.14
C VAL A 24 6.26 5.19 -1.17
N ASP A 25 7.04 4.73 -2.16
CA ASP A 25 7.51 3.35 -2.20
C ASP A 25 8.43 3.04 -1.02
N TYR A 26 8.11 1.98 -0.29
CA TYR A 26 9.02 1.43 0.70
C TYR A 26 10.07 0.56 0.01
N LEU A 27 11.31 1.01 0.08
CA LEU A 27 12.48 0.28 -0.39
C LEU A 27 13.40 0.03 0.81
N PRO A 28 13.67 -1.23 1.20
CA PRO A 28 14.59 -1.52 2.30
C PRO A 28 15.95 -0.87 2.08
N GLY A 29 16.47 -0.20 3.12
CA GLY A 29 17.72 0.55 3.08
C GLY A 29 17.59 2.00 2.60
N GLN A 30 16.38 2.47 2.26
CA GLN A 30 16.11 3.85 1.87
C GLN A 30 15.34 4.65 2.95
N GLU A 31 15.29 4.14 4.16
CA GLU A 31 14.50 4.72 5.26
C GLU A 31 14.97 6.15 5.63
N GLU A 32 16.26 6.42 5.54
CA GLU A 32 16.80 7.77 5.79
C GLU A 32 16.34 8.78 4.74
N TRP A 33 16.29 8.36 3.47
CA TRP A 33 15.79 9.20 2.39
C TRP A 33 14.29 9.52 2.58
N ILE A 34 13.49 8.56 3.03
CA ILE A 34 12.07 8.78 3.31
C ILE A 34 11.90 9.77 4.47
N ARG A 35 12.72 9.66 5.53
CA ARG A 35 12.71 10.62 6.66
C ARG A 35 13.09 12.03 6.21
N ASP A 36 14.11 12.16 5.34
CA ASP A 36 14.49 13.45 4.78
C ASP A 36 13.34 14.05 3.95
N LEU A 37 12.67 13.24 3.12
CA LEU A 37 11.50 13.64 2.36
C LEU A 37 10.36 14.11 3.27
N ALA A 38 10.13 13.41 4.39
CA ALA A 38 9.13 13.78 5.38
C ALA A 38 9.41 15.16 6.00
N GLY A 39 10.68 15.51 6.19
CA GLY A 39 11.08 16.82 6.72
C GLY A 39 10.94 18.00 5.75
N ARG A 40 10.71 17.77 4.45
CA ARG A 40 10.74 18.83 3.43
C ARG A 40 9.49 19.72 3.39
N HIS A 41 8.36 19.21 3.82
CA HIS A 41 7.09 19.93 3.82
C HIS A 41 6.23 19.52 5.03
N PRO A 42 5.25 20.33 5.45
CA PRO A 42 4.30 19.98 6.49
C PRO A 42 3.22 19.06 5.94
N TRP A 43 3.60 17.81 5.66
CA TRP A 43 2.69 16.77 5.20
C TRP A 43 1.64 16.46 6.27
N ASP A 44 0.42 16.22 5.85
CA ASP A 44 -0.64 15.76 6.76
C ASP A 44 -0.51 14.27 7.08
N TYR A 45 -0.04 13.46 6.11
CA TYR A 45 0.27 12.02 6.29
C TYR A 45 1.07 11.45 5.11
N PHE A 46 1.69 10.30 5.35
CA PHE A 46 2.36 9.48 4.34
C PHE A 46 1.65 8.14 4.14
N ILE A 47 1.50 7.75 2.87
CA ILE A 47 1.06 6.42 2.46
C ILE A 47 2.31 5.62 2.06
N GLY A 48 2.55 4.50 2.73
CA GLY A 48 3.62 3.58 2.39
C GLY A 48 3.12 2.49 1.45
N SER A 49 3.71 2.40 0.26
CA SER A 49 3.34 1.41 -0.75
C SER A 49 4.48 0.46 -1.06
N VAL A 50 4.15 -0.76 -1.46
CA VAL A 50 5.12 -1.76 -1.91
C VAL A 50 4.79 -2.16 -3.35
N HIS A 51 5.57 -1.61 -4.28
CA HIS A 51 5.51 -2.02 -5.69
C HIS A 51 6.66 -2.97 -6.03
N TYR A 52 7.79 -2.89 -5.34
CA TYR A 52 8.98 -3.69 -5.61
C TYR A 52 9.11 -4.84 -4.61
N ILE A 53 9.16 -6.08 -5.10
CA ILE A 53 9.45 -7.27 -4.28
C ILE A 53 10.93 -7.67 -4.32
N SER A 54 11.69 -7.06 -5.23
CA SER A 54 13.16 -7.08 -5.30
C SER A 54 13.63 -5.82 -6.00
N ASP A 55 14.94 -5.58 -6.04
CA ASP A 55 15.54 -4.39 -6.67
C ASP A 55 15.24 -4.27 -8.18
N SER A 56 14.77 -5.35 -8.80
CA SER A 56 14.54 -5.43 -10.24
C SER A 56 13.15 -5.96 -10.61
N TRP A 57 12.23 -6.10 -9.67
CA TRP A 57 10.90 -6.62 -9.96
C TRP A 57 9.78 -5.79 -9.34
N THR A 58 9.04 -5.10 -10.21
CA THR A 58 7.82 -4.38 -9.88
C THR A 58 6.63 -5.34 -9.99
N ILE A 59 5.98 -5.66 -8.87
CA ILE A 59 4.97 -6.72 -8.77
C ILE A 59 3.71 -6.45 -9.62
N ASP A 60 3.44 -5.20 -9.87
CA ASP A 60 2.23 -4.74 -10.54
C ASP A 60 2.45 -4.26 -11.99
N ASN A 61 3.67 -4.35 -12.52
CA ASN A 61 3.99 -3.94 -13.88
C ASN A 61 3.59 -5.03 -14.89
N PRO A 62 2.66 -4.77 -15.83
CA PRO A 62 2.28 -5.76 -16.86
C PRO A 62 3.42 -6.22 -17.72
N ALA A 63 4.45 -5.38 -17.97
CA ALA A 63 5.63 -5.77 -18.74
C ALA A 63 6.47 -6.84 -18.04
N GLU A 64 6.31 -6.99 -16.73
CA GLU A 64 7.06 -7.95 -15.91
C GLU A 64 6.28 -9.21 -15.53
N ILE A 65 5.07 -9.37 -16.03
CA ILE A 65 4.21 -10.53 -15.73
C ILE A 65 4.89 -11.87 -16.10
N ALA A 66 5.79 -11.87 -17.07
CA ALA A 66 6.54 -13.06 -17.44
C ALA A 66 7.41 -13.61 -16.31
N LYS A 67 7.80 -12.78 -15.33
CA LYS A 67 8.59 -13.19 -14.15
C LYS A 67 7.82 -14.12 -13.20
N TRP A 68 6.50 -14.19 -13.33
CA TRP A 68 5.67 -15.11 -12.57
C TRP A 68 5.74 -16.56 -13.05
N LYS A 69 6.10 -16.80 -14.34
CA LYS A 69 5.99 -18.13 -14.98
C LYS A 69 6.82 -19.22 -14.30
N ASP A 70 7.98 -18.83 -13.76
CA ASP A 70 8.94 -19.76 -13.16
C ASP A 70 8.97 -19.64 -11.63
N ARG A 71 7.90 -19.09 -11.05
CA ARG A 71 7.79 -18.88 -9.60
C ARG A 71 6.52 -19.48 -9.05
N GLU A 72 6.64 -20.10 -7.87
CA GLU A 72 5.46 -20.51 -7.13
C GLU A 72 4.75 -19.25 -6.57
N PRO A 73 3.43 -19.08 -6.81
CA PRO A 73 2.71 -17.90 -6.34
C PRO A 73 2.88 -17.64 -4.84
N MET A 74 2.99 -18.69 -4.01
CA MET A 74 3.19 -18.55 -2.57
C MET A 74 4.52 -17.90 -2.21
N GLU A 75 5.59 -18.17 -2.95
CA GLU A 75 6.90 -17.54 -2.74
C GLU A 75 6.81 -16.02 -3.03
N VAL A 76 6.16 -15.65 -4.12
CA VAL A 76 5.98 -14.26 -4.52
C VAL A 76 5.11 -13.49 -3.50
N TRP A 77 4.01 -14.09 -3.07
CA TRP A 77 3.15 -13.51 -2.04
C TRP A 77 3.86 -13.38 -0.70
N THR A 78 4.66 -14.37 -0.33
CA THR A 78 5.47 -14.31 0.90
C THR A 78 6.45 -13.13 0.83
N ALA A 79 7.22 -13.02 -0.24
CA ALA A 79 8.17 -11.91 -0.43
C ALA A 79 7.47 -10.53 -0.41
N TYR A 80 6.28 -10.44 -1.04
CA TYR A 80 5.49 -9.21 -1.03
C TYR A 80 5.02 -8.85 0.40
N PHE A 81 4.42 -9.78 1.13
CA PHE A 81 3.92 -9.53 2.49
C PHE A 81 5.03 -9.34 3.52
N GLU A 82 6.19 -9.96 3.34
CA GLU A 82 7.37 -9.67 4.15
C GLU A 82 7.79 -8.21 3.99
N ARG A 83 7.88 -7.72 2.75
CA ARG A 83 8.23 -6.33 2.48
C ARG A 83 7.16 -5.36 2.99
N LEU A 84 5.88 -5.70 2.82
CA LEU A 84 4.77 -4.92 3.35
C LEU A 84 4.81 -4.85 4.90
N THR A 85 5.19 -5.96 5.55
CA THR A 85 5.38 -6.00 7.00
C THR A 85 6.55 -5.12 7.44
N MET A 86 7.67 -5.15 6.69
CA MET A 86 8.81 -4.24 6.94
C MET A 86 8.41 -2.78 6.80
N ALA A 87 7.63 -2.44 5.76
CA ALA A 87 7.09 -1.09 5.59
C ALA A 87 6.24 -0.67 6.81
N ALA A 88 5.35 -1.55 7.26
CA ALA A 88 4.53 -1.29 8.44
C ALA A 88 5.38 -1.14 9.73
N GLU A 89 6.46 -1.90 9.88
CA GLU A 89 7.35 -1.84 11.07
C GLU A 89 8.32 -0.67 11.04
N SER A 90 8.50 0.00 9.90
CA SER A 90 9.50 1.06 9.73
C SER A 90 9.22 2.33 10.54
N GLY A 91 7.97 2.56 10.94
CA GLY A 91 7.52 3.77 11.62
C GLY A 91 7.58 5.03 10.74
N LEU A 92 7.56 4.87 9.41
CA LEU A 92 7.70 5.96 8.45
C LEU A 92 6.36 6.44 7.88
N PHE A 93 5.31 5.66 8.03
CA PHE A 93 4.03 5.86 7.36
C PHE A 93 2.89 5.98 8.37
N ASP A 94 1.80 6.58 7.94
CA ASP A 94 0.54 6.66 8.68
C ASP A 94 -0.47 5.64 8.13
N ILE A 95 -0.33 5.31 6.84
CA ILE A 95 -1.24 4.43 6.10
C ILE A 95 -0.41 3.48 5.24
N ILE A 96 -0.83 2.22 5.12
CA ILE A 96 -0.28 1.28 4.15
C ILE A 96 -1.23 1.16 2.96
N GLY A 97 -0.73 1.50 1.78
CA GLY A 97 -1.46 1.48 0.52
C GLY A 97 -1.73 0.07 -0.01
N HIS A 98 -2.84 -0.12 -0.73
CA HIS A 98 -3.23 -1.31 -1.51
C HIS A 98 -2.61 -2.65 -1.05
N ALA A 99 -2.84 -3.02 0.20
CA ALA A 99 -2.09 -4.02 0.96
C ALA A 99 -1.97 -5.45 0.37
N ASP A 100 -2.63 -5.79 -0.71
CA ASP A 100 -2.48 -7.07 -1.43
C ASP A 100 -2.38 -6.88 -2.94
N LEU A 101 -1.65 -5.85 -3.36
CA LEU A 101 -1.41 -5.52 -4.78
C LEU A 101 -0.85 -6.70 -5.60
N CYS A 102 -0.16 -7.64 -4.95
CA CYS A 102 0.35 -8.86 -5.59
C CYS A 102 -0.72 -9.72 -6.27
N LYS A 103 -2.02 -9.54 -5.96
CA LYS A 103 -3.13 -10.21 -6.65
C LYS A 103 -3.56 -9.56 -7.96
N LYS A 104 -2.99 -8.40 -8.34
CA LYS A 104 -3.43 -7.57 -9.48
C LYS A 104 -3.72 -8.37 -10.75
N PHE A 105 -2.87 -9.35 -11.08
CA PHE A 105 -2.98 -10.19 -12.28
C PHE A 105 -3.75 -11.50 -12.05
N ALA A 106 -4.55 -11.60 -11.00
CA ALA A 106 -5.32 -12.80 -10.63
C ALA A 106 -4.45 -14.06 -10.45
N ILE A 107 -3.20 -13.91 -10.02
CA ILE A 107 -2.28 -15.01 -9.73
C ILE A 107 -2.28 -15.26 -8.21
N TYR A 108 -2.87 -16.37 -7.79
CA TYR A 108 -3.10 -16.67 -6.38
C TYR A 108 -2.36 -17.94 -5.94
N PRO A 109 -1.81 -17.95 -4.71
CA PRO A 109 -1.37 -19.19 -4.05
C PRO A 109 -2.53 -20.17 -3.88
N LYS A 110 -2.22 -21.46 -3.95
CA LYS A 110 -3.17 -22.52 -3.56
C LYS A 110 -3.23 -22.73 -2.03
N GLN A 111 -2.19 -22.30 -1.36
CA GLN A 111 -2.02 -22.42 0.09
C GLN A 111 -2.79 -21.31 0.82
N ASP A 112 -3.03 -21.51 2.10
CA ASP A 112 -3.63 -20.50 2.97
C ASP A 112 -2.63 -19.38 3.31
N CYS A 113 -2.99 -18.14 2.98
CA CYS A 113 -2.19 -16.95 3.24
C CYS A 113 -2.53 -16.24 4.56
N THR A 114 -3.40 -16.80 5.41
CA THR A 114 -3.87 -16.14 6.65
C THR A 114 -2.70 -15.70 7.54
N LEU A 115 -1.65 -16.49 7.62
CA LEU A 115 -0.49 -16.16 8.44
C LEU A 115 0.25 -14.91 7.93
N LEU A 116 0.37 -14.75 6.60
CA LEU A 116 0.98 -13.57 5.98
C LEU A 116 0.17 -12.32 6.32
N PHE A 117 -1.15 -12.39 6.12
CA PHE A 117 -2.06 -11.28 6.40
C PHE A 117 -2.04 -10.89 7.88
N THR A 118 -2.07 -11.89 8.76
CA THR A 118 -2.07 -11.66 10.21
C THR A 118 -0.79 -11.00 10.68
N ARG A 119 0.39 -11.44 10.19
CA ARG A 119 1.69 -10.82 10.54
C ARG A 119 1.74 -9.37 10.13
N PHE A 120 1.35 -9.06 8.90
CA PHE A 120 1.27 -7.70 8.41
C PHE A 120 0.32 -6.83 9.25
N LEU A 121 -0.90 -7.29 9.48
CA LEU A 121 -1.89 -6.53 10.24
C LEU A 121 -1.47 -6.34 11.71
N GLN A 122 -0.80 -7.31 12.32
CA GLN A 122 -0.23 -7.16 13.66
C GLN A 122 0.89 -6.10 13.68
N ALA A 123 1.72 -6.03 12.62
CA ALA A 123 2.71 -4.97 12.48
C ALA A 123 2.04 -3.60 12.35
N ALA A 124 1.04 -3.48 11.47
CA ALA A 124 0.25 -2.26 11.30
C ALA A 124 -0.36 -1.81 12.64
N LYS A 125 -0.96 -2.74 13.40
CA LYS A 125 -1.54 -2.43 14.71
C LYS A 125 -0.51 -1.93 15.71
N ARG A 126 0.67 -2.54 15.78
CA ARG A 126 1.74 -2.10 16.71
C ARG A 126 2.21 -0.68 16.45
N GLN A 127 2.12 -0.23 15.22
CA GLN A 127 2.53 1.10 14.78
C GLN A 127 1.36 2.08 14.62
N ASP A 128 0.15 1.69 15.03
CA ASP A 128 -1.08 2.51 14.91
C ASP A 128 -1.37 2.97 13.48
N LEU A 129 -1.06 2.12 12.50
CA LEU A 129 -1.28 2.40 11.07
C LEU A 129 -2.70 2.07 10.64
N ALA A 130 -3.22 2.85 9.71
CA ALA A 130 -4.37 2.46 8.91
C ALA A 130 -3.95 1.65 7.68
N VAL A 131 -4.89 0.86 7.15
CA VAL A 131 -4.75 0.19 5.86
C VAL A 131 -5.70 0.85 4.87
N GLU A 132 -5.18 1.18 3.70
CA GLU A 132 -5.97 1.79 2.64
C GLU A 132 -7.01 0.82 2.09
N LEU A 133 -8.24 1.31 1.86
CA LEU A 133 -9.25 0.65 1.02
C LEU A 133 -9.21 1.30 -0.37
N ASN A 134 -8.65 0.62 -1.35
CA ASN A 134 -8.47 1.12 -2.70
C ASN A 134 -9.34 0.34 -3.70
N THR A 135 -10.10 1.05 -4.53
CA THR A 135 -11.05 0.46 -5.48
C THR A 135 -10.45 0.16 -6.87
N ALA A 136 -9.19 0.55 -7.12
CA ALA A 136 -8.53 0.36 -8.42
C ALA A 136 -8.52 -1.11 -8.88
N GLY A 137 -8.40 -2.05 -7.94
CA GLY A 137 -8.41 -3.48 -8.23
C GLY A 137 -9.68 -4.01 -8.91
N LEU A 138 -10.81 -3.33 -8.76
CA LEU A 138 -12.05 -3.66 -9.47
C LEU A 138 -11.90 -3.54 -11.00
N ARG A 139 -10.96 -2.74 -11.46
CA ARG A 139 -10.64 -2.52 -12.89
C ARG A 139 -9.45 -3.35 -13.37
N LYS A 140 -8.84 -4.16 -12.49
CA LYS A 140 -7.70 -5.04 -12.82
C LYS A 140 -8.16 -6.49 -12.97
N ASP A 141 -7.27 -7.39 -13.36
CA ASP A 141 -7.62 -8.81 -13.61
C ASP A 141 -8.19 -9.51 -12.37
N CYS A 142 -7.75 -9.11 -11.18
CA CYS A 142 -8.26 -9.67 -9.91
C CYS A 142 -9.73 -9.32 -9.63
N ARG A 143 -10.30 -8.25 -10.24
CA ARG A 143 -11.69 -7.82 -10.07
C ARG A 143 -12.12 -7.66 -8.61
N GLU A 144 -11.23 -7.25 -7.76
CA GLU A 144 -11.43 -7.15 -6.31
C GLU A 144 -10.77 -5.88 -5.75
N ILE A 145 -11.34 -5.31 -4.70
CA ILE A 145 -10.75 -4.17 -3.99
C ILE A 145 -9.39 -4.55 -3.36
N TYR A 146 -8.54 -3.56 -3.09
CA TYR A 146 -7.36 -3.69 -2.24
C TYR A 146 -7.66 -3.08 -0.86
N PRO A 147 -7.40 -3.77 0.25
CA PRO A 147 -7.14 -5.20 0.30
C PRO A 147 -8.41 -6.03 0.06
N SER A 148 -8.23 -7.34 -0.13
CA SER A 148 -9.33 -8.30 -0.27
C SER A 148 -10.29 -8.26 0.93
N PRO A 149 -11.58 -8.59 0.74
CA PRO A 149 -12.54 -8.67 1.85
C PRO A 149 -12.05 -9.54 3.01
N ARG A 150 -11.25 -10.57 2.74
CA ARG A 150 -10.63 -11.41 3.76
C ARG A 150 -9.68 -10.62 4.66
N ILE A 151 -8.82 -9.79 4.10
CA ILE A 151 -7.89 -8.94 4.86
C ILE A 151 -8.66 -7.86 5.62
N VAL A 152 -9.68 -7.26 5.01
CA VAL A 152 -10.56 -6.28 5.67
C VAL A 152 -11.22 -6.89 6.91
N HIS A 153 -11.74 -8.11 6.79
CA HIS A 153 -12.34 -8.82 7.92
C HIS A 153 -11.33 -9.10 9.05
N LEU A 154 -10.13 -9.57 8.70
CA LEU A 154 -9.05 -9.78 9.68
C LEU A 154 -8.60 -8.46 10.33
N ALA A 155 -8.51 -7.37 9.56
CA ALA A 155 -8.18 -6.04 10.09
C ALA A 155 -9.21 -5.60 11.14
N ALA A 156 -10.51 -5.78 10.85
CA ALA A 156 -11.58 -5.49 11.80
C ALA A 156 -11.46 -6.34 13.08
N GLN A 157 -11.19 -7.64 12.96
CA GLN A 157 -10.99 -8.52 14.10
C GLN A 157 -9.79 -8.12 14.97
N LEU A 158 -8.73 -7.66 14.35
CA LEU A 158 -7.51 -7.21 15.03
C LEU A 158 -7.59 -5.76 15.52
N GLY A 159 -8.62 -5.00 15.14
CA GLY A 159 -8.78 -3.59 15.47
C GLY A 159 -7.77 -2.71 14.73
N VAL A 160 -7.45 -3.04 13.48
CA VAL A 160 -6.65 -2.21 12.56
C VAL A 160 -7.62 -1.34 11.76
N PRO A 161 -7.47 -0.02 11.75
CA PRO A 161 -8.31 0.86 10.96
C PRO A 161 -8.17 0.58 9.45
N VAL A 162 -9.31 0.57 8.74
CA VAL A 162 -9.34 0.54 7.28
C VAL A 162 -9.97 1.84 6.81
N SER A 163 -9.26 2.59 5.97
CA SER A 163 -9.66 3.93 5.54
C SER A 163 -9.63 4.05 4.03
N ASN A 164 -10.63 4.71 3.46
CA ASN A 164 -10.59 5.10 2.06
C ASN A 164 -9.78 6.39 1.93
N VAL A 165 -8.59 6.31 1.36
CA VAL A 165 -7.63 7.42 1.27
C VAL A 165 -7.60 8.02 -0.11
N GLU A 166 -7.80 7.22 -1.14
CA GLU A 166 -7.68 7.63 -2.53
C GLU A 166 -8.81 7.06 -3.39
N VAL A 167 -9.42 7.93 -4.19
CA VAL A 167 -10.25 7.50 -5.32
C VAL A 167 -9.37 7.66 -6.55
N ASP A 168 -8.78 6.57 -7.01
CA ASP A 168 -8.00 6.54 -8.24
C ASP A 168 -8.94 6.77 -9.42
N ILE A 169 -9.06 8.02 -9.83
CA ILE A 169 -9.81 8.43 -11.02
C ILE A 169 -8.81 8.45 -12.18
N GLU A 170 -8.52 7.27 -12.74
CA GLU A 170 -7.88 7.20 -14.05
C GLU A 170 -8.86 7.81 -15.07
N ALA A 171 -8.45 8.96 -15.64
CA ALA A 171 -9.15 9.63 -16.75
C ALA A 171 -8.97 8.87 -18.08
#